data_27845a0c535f60acc51e4bb784f6c171
#
_entry.id   27845a0c535f60acc51e4bb784f6c171
#
_cell.length_a   1.000
_cell.length_b   1.000
_cell.length_c   1.000
_cell.angle_alpha   90.00
_cell.angle_beta   90.00
_cell.angle_gamma   90.00
#
_symmetry.space_group_name_H-M   'P 1'
#
loop_
_entity.id
_entity.type
_entity.pdbx_description
1 polymer ?
#
loop_
_entity_poly.entity_id
_entity_poly.type
_entity_poly.pdbx_seq_one_letter_code
_entity_poly.pdbx_strand_id
1 'polypeptide(L)'
;EPITDYDLSTLLNAVDGINRPNGKRTTPSCLNWREIEVYVLKSNGIWRWVPERNGLLFLSIRDVREETGFGQPAILAAPVELVYVANFQKTRGRMTMLGEKIIELFNDDWDDEAAEDIRRRAADLNAGAKVQMAYLAAAALHLSTVVRLGFDPERLGRALHLGPDEKVVAVQSLGYRPSSIFDHIR
;
A
#
# COMPACT_ATOMS: atom_id res chain seq x y z
N GLU A 1 7.19 -20.77 2.79
CA GLU A 1 8.43 -20.51 2.05
C GLU A 1 8.66 -19.01 1.91
N PRO A 2 9.91 -18.52 2.02
CA PRO A 2 10.23 -17.14 1.74
C PRO A 2 9.95 -16.79 0.27
N ILE A 3 9.39 -15.60 0.02
CA ILE A 3 9.25 -15.10 -1.35
C ILE A 3 10.64 -14.69 -1.85
N THR A 4 10.96 -15.01 -3.11
CA THR A 4 12.24 -14.62 -3.72
C THR A 4 12.30 -13.08 -3.85
N ASP A 5 13.51 -12.51 -3.78
CA ASP A 5 13.67 -11.07 -3.99
C ASP A 5 13.26 -10.63 -5.40
N TYR A 6 13.38 -11.54 -6.39
CA TYR A 6 12.92 -11.30 -7.76
C TYR A 6 11.40 -11.18 -7.82
N ASP A 7 10.65 -12.14 -7.24
CA ASP A 7 9.19 -12.11 -7.26
C ASP A 7 8.64 -10.93 -6.48
N LEU A 8 9.23 -10.65 -5.31
CA LEU A 8 8.84 -9.51 -4.48
C LEU A 8 9.09 -8.18 -5.22
N SER A 9 10.27 -7.99 -5.82
CA SER A 9 10.58 -6.77 -6.55
C SER A 9 9.72 -6.60 -7.81
N THR A 10 9.44 -7.69 -8.51
CA THR A 10 8.55 -7.70 -9.68
C THR A 10 7.14 -7.30 -9.29
N LEU A 11 6.61 -7.87 -8.20
CA LEU A 11 5.29 -7.52 -7.67
C LEU A 11 5.23 -6.05 -7.24
N LEU A 12 6.21 -5.57 -6.47
CA LEU A 12 6.25 -4.18 -6.00
C LEU A 12 6.37 -3.19 -7.16
N ASN A 13 7.13 -3.52 -8.19
CA ASN A 13 7.20 -2.72 -9.41
C ASN A 13 5.85 -2.69 -10.15
N ALA A 14 5.12 -3.79 -10.22
CA ALA A 14 3.77 -3.80 -10.77
C ALA A 14 2.82 -2.95 -9.95
N VAL A 15 2.90 -3.00 -8.61
CA VAL A 15 2.02 -2.26 -7.68
C VAL A 15 2.27 -0.77 -7.70
N ASP A 16 3.53 -0.32 -7.71
CA ASP A 16 3.87 1.10 -7.59
C ASP A 16 5.20 1.45 -8.28
N GLY A 17 5.52 0.81 -9.40
CA GLY A 17 6.70 1.13 -10.19
C GLY A 17 6.54 2.38 -11.06
N ILE A 18 7.65 2.89 -11.57
CA ILE A 18 7.68 3.93 -12.61
C ILE A 18 7.92 3.25 -13.94
N ASN A 19 6.93 3.26 -14.82
CA ASN A 19 6.99 2.58 -16.12
C ASN A 19 6.92 3.54 -17.32
N ARG A 20 7.02 4.86 -17.09
CA ARG A 20 6.92 5.88 -18.13
C ARG A 20 7.99 6.97 -17.94
N PRO A 21 8.53 7.54 -19.04
CA PRO A 21 9.57 8.59 -18.96
C PRO A 21 9.15 9.84 -18.18
N ASN A 22 7.84 10.12 -18.10
CA ASN A 22 7.29 11.25 -17.34
C ASN A 22 7.10 10.94 -15.84
N GLY A 23 7.63 9.83 -15.34
CA GLY A 23 7.58 9.43 -13.93
C GLY A 23 6.22 8.97 -13.42
N LYS A 24 5.25 8.70 -14.32
CA LYS A 24 3.96 8.15 -13.90
C LYS A 24 4.11 6.70 -13.46
N ARG A 25 3.25 6.33 -12.50
CA ARG A 25 3.23 5.01 -11.86
C ARG A 25 2.51 3.96 -12.71
N THR A 26 2.76 2.71 -12.40
CA THR A 26 2.03 1.55 -12.93
C THR A 26 0.55 1.56 -12.52
N THR A 27 0.24 2.01 -11.31
CA THR A 27 -1.13 2.18 -10.82
C THR A 27 -1.56 3.64 -10.87
N PRO A 28 -2.87 3.92 -11.05
CA PRO A 28 -3.39 5.27 -11.04
C PRO A 28 -3.31 5.90 -9.65
N SER A 29 -3.35 7.23 -9.61
CA SER A 29 -3.52 8.02 -8.40
C SER A 29 -4.34 9.25 -8.74
N CYS A 30 -5.37 9.52 -7.94
CA CYS A 30 -6.23 10.70 -8.07
C CYS A 30 -5.36 11.96 -8.10
N LEU A 31 -5.58 12.84 -9.07
CA LEU A 31 -4.81 14.07 -9.29
C LEU A 31 -3.27 13.85 -9.29
N ASN A 32 -2.82 12.63 -9.52
CA ASN A 32 -1.41 12.22 -9.47
C ASN A 32 -0.74 12.58 -8.13
N TRP A 33 -1.46 12.45 -7.02
CA TRP A 33 -0.95 12.77 -5.67
C TRP A 33 0.16 11.83 -5.22
N ARG A 34 0.04 10.53 -5.57
CA ARG A 34 1.02 9.48 -5.19
C ARG A 34 1.19 9.39 -3.67
N GLU A 35 0.11 9.59 -2.94
CA GLU A 35 0.10 9.65 -1.48
C GLU A 35 0.21 8.26 -0.85
N ILE A 36 -0.17 7.20 -1.57
CA ILE A 36 -0.09 5.84 -1.04
C ILE A 36 1.34 5.32 -1.16
N GLU A 37 1.95 5.10 -0.01
CA GLU A 37 3.24 4.44 0.16
C GLU A 37 3.05 2.96 0.50
N VAL A 38 3.95 2.11 0.03
CA VAL A 38 3.90 0.66 0.29
C VAL A 38 5.02 0.27 1.23
N TYR A 39 4.66 -0.16 2.43
CA TYR A 39 5.57 -0.76 3.40
C TYR A 39 5.56 -2.27 3.22
N VAL A 40 6.71 -2.89 3.45
CA VAL A 40 6.94 -4.32 3.32
C VAL A 40 7.44 -4.84 4.66
N LEU A 41 6.66 -5.67 5.32
CA LEU A 41 7.01 -6.28 6.59
C LEU A 41 7.39 -7.73 6.36
N LYS A 42 8.54 -8.10 6.90
CA LYS A 42 9.09 -9.46 6.86
C LYS A 42 9.53 -9.86 8.28
N SER A 43 9.80 -11.14 8.50
CA SER A 43 10.32 -11.63 9.79
C SER A 43 11.64 -10.98 10.23
N ASN A 44 12.40 -10.44 9.27
CA ASN A 44 13.70 -9.81 9.51
C ASN A 44 13.65 -8.28 9.42
N GLY A 45 12.45 -7.65 9.37
CA GLY A 45 12.35 -6.20 9.51
C GLY A 45 11.24 -5.54 8.72
N ILE A 46 11.35 -4.22 8.66
CA ILE A 46 10.44 -3.28 8.03
C ILE A 46 11.18 -2.55 6.92
N TRP A 47 10.57 -2.50 5.75
CA TRP A 47 11.06 -1.73 4.60
C TRP A 47 9.94 -0.87 4.02
N ARG A 48 10.33 0.16 3.27
CA ARG A 48 9.42 0.93 2.42
C ARG A 48 9.87 0.82 0.96
N TRP A 49 8.93 0.58 0.07
CA TRP A 49 9.18 0.61 -1.36
C TRP A 49 9.47 2.03 -1.83
N VAL A 50 10.54 2.21 -2.59
CA VAL A 50 10.97 3.50 -3.17
C VAL A 50 10.98 3.35 -4.69
N PRO A 51 9.89 3.72 -5.37
CA PRO A 51 9.75 3.53 -6.82
C PRO A 51 10.82 4.21 -7.64
N GLU A 52 11.32 5.36 -7.19
CA GLU A 52 12.38 6.13 -7.85
C GLU A 52 13.72 5.38 -7.88
N ARG A 53 13.91 4.44 -6.97
CA ARG A 53 15.11 3.60 -6.87
C ARG A 53 14.85 2.16 -7.30
N ASN A 54 13.60 1.84 -7.64
CA ASN A 54 13.15 0.47 -7.89
C ASN A 54 13.66 -0.49 -6.79
N GLY A 55 13.50 -0.10 -5.53
CA GLY A 55 14.10 -0.83 -4.41
C GLY A 55 13.45 -0.56 -3.07
N LEU A 56 13.89 -1.32 -2.08
CA LEU A 56 13.42 -1.25 -0.69
C LEU A 56 14.37 -0.38 0.15
N LEU A 57 13.81 0.59 0.87
CA LEU A 57 14.50 1.33 1.91
C LEU A 57 14.30 0.59 3.24
N PHE A 58 15.39 0.16 3.87
CA PHE A 58 15.37 -0.45 5.20
C PHE A 58 15.02 0.59 6.26
N LEU A 59 14.10 0.25 7.16
CA LEU A 59 13.63 1.14 8.23
C LEU A 59 13.94 0.58 9.62
N SER A 60 13.74 -0.72 9.84
CA SER A 60 13.90 -1.33 11.16
C SER A 60 14.13 -2.84 11.06
N ILE A 61 14.85 -3.40 12.03
CA ILE A 61 15.05 -4.86 12.17
C ILE A 61 13.84 -5.57 12.82
N ARG A 62 12.86 -4.83 13.34
CA ARG A 62 11.75 -5.41 14.09
C ARG A 62 10.79 -6.18 13.20
N ASP A 63 10.39 -7.39 13.63
CA ASP A 63 9.22 -8.07 13.06
C ASP A 63 7.95 -7.52 13.71
N VAL A 64 7.13 -6.85 12.93
CA VAL A 64 5.86 -6.25 13.37
C VAL A 64 4.66 -6.79 12.58
N ARG A 65 4.82 -7.95 11.90
CA ARG A 65 3.74 -8.55 11.10
C ARG A 65 2.50 -8.88 11.95
N GLU A 66 2.68 -9.22 13.21
CA GLU A 66 1.57 -9.46 14.15
C GLU A 66 0.64 -8.26 14.30
N GLU A 67 1.17 -7.03 14.17
CA GLU A 67 0.40 -5.80 14.26
C GLU A 67 -0.57 -5.59 13.09
N THR A 68 -0.42 -6.37 12.01
CA THR A 68 -1.31 -6.31 10.83
C THR A 68 -2.63 -7.05 11.02
N GLY A 69 -2.91 -7.56 12.21
CA GLY A 69 -4.16 -8.27 12.51
C GLY A 69 -4.42 -8.43 14.01
N PHE A 70 -5.40 -9.25 14.32
CA PHE A 70 -5.84 -9.53 15.69
C PHE A 70 -5.45 -10.96 16.14
N GLY A 71 -4.17 -11.33 15.94
CA GLY A 71 -3.64 -12.61 16.41
C GLY A 71 -3.99 -13.82 15.53
N GLN A 72 -4.36 -13.61 14.27
CA GLN A 72 -4.63 -14.73 13.37
C GLN A 72 -3.30 -15.44 13.00
N PRO A 73 -3.19 -16.78 13.23
CA PRO A 73 -1.96 -17.53 12.93
C PRO A 73 -1.52 -17.42 11.46
N ALA A 74 -2.46 -17.28 10.53
CA ALA A 74 -2.19 -17.16 9.11
C ALA A 74 -1.34 -15.90 8.76
N ILE A 75 -1.42 -14.84 9.57
CA ILE A 75 -0.63 -13.62 9.38
C ILE A 75 0.86 -13.89 9.60
N LEU A 76 1.20 -14.53 10.71
CA LEU A 76 2.60 -14.90 11.01
C LEU A 76 3.13 -15.98 10.05
N ALA A 77 2.25 -16.79 9.46
CA ALA A 77 2.61 -17.77 8.46
C ALA A 77 2.92 -17.13 7.10
N ALA A 78 2.38 -15.95 6.80
CA ALA A 78 2.70 -15.22 5.58
C ALA A 78 4.13 -14.67 5.65
N PRO A 79 5.00 -14.95 4.65
CA PRO A 79 6.38 -14.45 4.66
C PRO A 79 6.47 -12.94 4.53
N VAL A 80 5.48 -12.30 3.90
CA VAL A 80 5.43 -10.86 3.65
C VAL A 80 4.05 -10.30 3.94
N GLU A 81 4.01 -9.16 4.61
CA GLU A 81 2.84 -8.31 4.74
C GLU A 81 3.10 -6.98 4.02
N LEU A 82 2.25 -6.62 3.08
CA LEU A 82 2.22 -5.29 2.48
C LEU A 82 1.30 -4.40 3.30
N VAL A 83 1.76 -3.18 3.61
CA VAL A 83 0.95 -2.18 4.31
C VAL A 83 0.86 -0.94 3.43
N TYR A 84 -0.37 -0.54 3.11
CA TYR A 84 -0.65 0.65 2.31
C TYR A 84 -0.90 1.82 3.25
N VAL A 85 -0.03 2.83 3.16
CA VAL A 85 -0.04 4.00 4.03
C VAL A 85 -0.33 5.24 3.21
N ALA A 86 -1.38 5.97 3.57
CA ALA A 86 -1.67 7.29 2.99
C ALA A 86 -0.82 8.36 3.69
N ASN A 87 -0.02 9.08 2.93
CA ASN A 87 0.76 10.22 3.37
C ASN A 87 0.09 11.52 2.87
N PHE A 88 -0.72 12.12 3.71
CA PHE A 88 -1.53 13.30 3.35
C PHE A 88 -0.72 14.59 3.19
N GLN A 89 0.54 14.65 3.64
CA GLN A 89 1.40 15.79 3.31
C GLN A 89 1.56 15.98 1.79
N LYS A 90 1.58 14.87 1.03
CA LYS A 90 1.72 14.90 -0.43
C LYS A 90 0.51 15.52 -1.14
N THR A 91 -0.63 15.63 -0.47
CA THR A 91 -1.87 16.15 -1.06
C THR A 91 -2.12 17.62 -0.78
N ARG A 92 -1.52 18.21 0.26
CA ARG A 92 -1.87 19.55 0.79
C ARG A 92 -1.87 20.65 -0.27
N GLY A 93 -0.76 20.88 -0.93
CA GLY A 93 -0.65 21.97 -1.92
C GLY A 93 -1.57 21.83 -3.13
N ARG A 94 -1.82 20.58 -3.58
CA ARG A 94 -2.71 20.31 -4.72
C ARG A 94 -4.19 20.40 -4.35
N MET A 95 -4.55 20.14 -3.11
CA MET A 95 -5.92 20.35 -2.60
C MET A 95 -6.27 21.82 -2.52
N THR A 96 -5.36 22.68 -2.10
CA THR A 96 -5.57 24.13 -2.12
C THR A 96 -5.87 24.63 -3.53
N MET A 97 -5.06 24.24 -4.51
CA MET A 97 -5.28 24.59 -5.93
C MET A 97 -6.61 24.06 -6.49
N LEU A 98 -7.03 22.85 -6.05
CA LEU A 98 -8.33 22.28 -6.48
C LEU A 98 -9.49 23.05 -5.85
N GLY A 99 -9.41 23.37 -4.54
CA GLY A 99 -10.41 24.14 -3.83
C GLY A 99 -10.61 25.53 -4.44
N GLU A 100 -9.52 26.25 -4.72
CA GLU A 100 -9.57 27.56 -5.39
C GLU A 100 -10.29 27.49 -6.74
N LYS A 101 -10.01 26.44 -7.54
CA LYS A 101 -10.69 26.23 -8.84
C LYS A 101 -12.15 25.87 -8.71
N ILE A 102 -12.54 25.10 -7.71
CA ILE A 102 -13.93 24.74 -7.45
C ILE A 102 -14.73 25.98 -7.05
N ILE A 103 -14.19 26.79 -6.12
CA ILE A 103 -14.83 28.06 -5.73
C ILE A 103 -14.97 28.98 -6.94
N GLU A 104 -13.90 29.13 -7.76
CA GLU A 104 -13.92 29.97 -8.96
C GLU A 104 -14.97 29.55 -9.99
N LEU A 105 -15.09 28.22 -10.25
CA LEU A 105 -15.92 27.69 -11.34
C LEU A 105 -17.39 27.48 -10.94
N PHE A 106 -17.65 27.13 -9.69
CA PHE A 106 -18.97 26.70 -9.24
C PHE A 106 -19.58 27.62 -8.18
N ASN A 107 -18.82 28.61 -7.69
CA ASN A 107 -19.23 29.51 -6.61
C ASN A 107 -19.79 28.73 -5.41
N ASP A 108 -19.14 27.60 -5.10
CA ASP A 108 -19.56 26.66 -4.08
C ASP A 108 -18.72 26.84 -2.82
N ASP A 109 -19.30 26.53 -1.66
CA ASP A 109 -18.61 26.57 -0.39
C ASP A 109 -17.63 25.39 -0.29
N TRP A 110 -16.34 25.69 -0.38
CA TRP A 110 -15.27 24.73 -0.17
C TRP A 110 -14.70 24.90 1.23
N ASP A 111 -14.95 23.92 2.09
CA ASP A 111 -14.45 23.92 3.46
C ASP A 111 -13.40 22.81 3.71
N ASP A 112 -12.81 22.84 4.89
CA ASP A 112 -11.78 21.87 5.29
C ASP A 112 -12.35 20.45 5.41
N GLU A 113 -13.63 20.29 5.74
CA GLU A 113 -14.30 18.99 5.85
C GLU A 113 -14.47 18.33 4.50
N ALA A 114 -14.92 19.07 3.49
CA ALA A 114 -15.03 18.60 2.11
C ALA A 114 -13.65 18.21 1.54
N ALA A 115 -12.62 19.00 1.83
CA ALA A 115 -11.26 18.71 1.42
C ALA A 115 -10.74 17.42 2.06
N GLU A 116 -11.01 17.20 3.35
CA GLU A 116 -10.58 15.99 4.06
C GLU A 116 -11.35 14.74 3.57
N ASP A 117 -12.64 14.86 3.27
CA ASP A 117 -13.43 13.76 2.71
C ASP A 117 -12.87 13.32 1.34
N ILE A 118 -12.56 14.26 0.45
CA ILE A 118 -11.96 13.95 -0.85
C ILE A 118 -10.60 13.27 -0.68
N ARG A 119 -9.77 13.72 0.25
CA ARG A 119 -8.46 13.09 0.53
C ARG A 119 -8.63 11.64 0.98
N ARG A 120 -9.55 11.39 1.91
CA ARG A 120 -9.83 10.03 2.40
C ARG A 120 -10.32 9.11 1.29
N ARG A 121 -11.34 9.55 0.56
CA ARG A 121 -11.91 8.77 -0.57
C ARG A 121 -10.89 8.51 -1.68
N ALA A 122 -10.06 9.49 -1.98
CA ALA A 122 -8.97 9.30 -2.94
C ALA A 122 -7.93 8.30 -2.44
N ALA A 123 -7.56 8.35 -1.15
CA ALA A 123 -6.62 7.40 -0.56
C ALA A 123 -7.17 5.97 -0.60
N ASP A 124 -8.44 5.77 -0.26
CA ASP A 124 -9.09 4.46 -0.33
C ASP A 124 -9.11 3.91 -1.77
N LEU A 125 -9.49 4.75 -2.75
CA LEU A 125 -9.51 4.37 -4.16
C LEU A 125 -8.11 4.05 -4.70
N ASN A 126 -7.12 4.87 -4.37
CA ASN A 126 -5.74 4.70 -4.83
C ASN A 126 -5.07 3.49 -4.16
N ALA A 127 -5.35 3.22 -2.88
CA ALA A 127 -4.92 2.00 -2.20
C ALA A 127 -5.59 0.77 -2.81
N GLY A 128 -6.90 0.82 -3.08
CA GLY A 128 -7.65 -0.25 -3.75
C GLY A 128 -7.07 -0.61 -5.12
N ALA A 129 -6.66 0.39 -5.90
CA ALA A 129 -6.00 0.15 -7.19
C ALA A 129 -4.66 -0.60 -7.04
N LYS A 130 -3.85 -0.25 -6.02
CA LYS A 130 -2.60 -0.96 -5.71
C LYS A 130 -2.86 -2.38 -5.20
N VAL A 131 -3.84 -2.54 -4.32
CA VAL A 131 -4.29 -3.86 -3.82
C VAL A 131 -4.68 -4.77 -4.98
N GLN A 132 -5.51 -4.29 -5.91
CA GLN A 132 -5.92 -5.08 -7.06
C GLN A 132 -4.73 -5.43 -7.97
N MET A 133 -3.79 -4.50 -8.18
CA MET A 133 -2.59 -4.78 -8.95
C MET A 133 -1.72 -5.85 -8.26
N ALA A 134 -1.64 -5.83 -6.92
CA ALA A 134 -0.94 -6.88 -6.17
C ALA A 134 -1.60 -8.26 -6.37
N TYR A 135 -2.94 -8.36 -6.42
CA TYR A 135 -3.64 -9.60 -6.75
C TYR A 135 -3.28 -10.12 -8.15
N LEU A 136 -3.28 -9.22 -9.15
CA LEU A 136 -2.94 -9.59 -10.53
C LEU A 136 -1.47 -10.04 -10.66
N ALA A 137 -0.55 -9.29 -10.05
CA ALA A 137 0.87 -9.63 -10.06
C ALA A 137 1.16 -10.92 -9.30
N ALA A 138 0.53 -11.12 -8.13
CA ALA A 138 0.64 -12.35 -7.35
C ALA A 138 0.18 -13.55 -8.15
N ALA A 139 -0.98 -13.46 -8.82
CA ALA A 139 -1.48 -14.54 -9.68
C ALA A 139 -0.52 -14.89 -10.81
N ALA A 140 0.09 -13.88 -11.46
CA ALA A 140 1.08 -14.08 -12.52
C ALA A 140 2.39 -14.70 -12.01
N LEU A 141 2.75 -14.50 -10.75
CA LEU A 141 3.94 -15.03 -10.09
C LEU A 141 3.67 -16.32 -9.29
N HIS A 142 2.48 -16.92 -9.44
CA HIS A 142 2.03 -18.08 -8.67
C HIS A 142 2.05 -17.88 -7.14
N LEU A 143 1.93 -16.63 -6.70
CA LEU A 143 1.76 -16.26 -5.31
C LEU A 143 0.28 -16.20 -4.94
N SER A 144 -0.01 -16.33 -3.65
CA SER A 144 -1.32 -16.10 -3.06
C SER A 144 -1.28 -14.83 -2.22
N THR A 145 -2.39 -14.10 -2.22
CA THR A 145 -2.50 -12.86 -1.47
C THR A 145 -3.92 -12.63 -0.97
N VAL A 146 -4.06 -11.95 0.15
CA VAL A 146 -5.36 -11.56 0.70
C VAL A 146 -5.26 -10.19 1.36
N VAL A 147 -6.14 -9.26 0.95
CA VAL A 147 -6.28 -7.94 1.59
C VAL A 147 -7.13 -8.05 2.85
N ARG A 148 -6.79 -7.26 3.86
CA ARG A 148 -7.50 -7.17 5.13
C ARG A 148 -7.65 -5.73 5.59
N LEU A 149 -8.78 -5.46 6.27
CA LEU A 149 -9.03 -4.21 7.00
C LEU A 149 -9.17 -4.47 8.52
N GLY A 150 -9.12 -5.75 8.94
CA GLY A 150 -9.21 -6.16 10.34
C GLY A 150 -7.86 -6.05 11.05
N PHE A 151 -7.46 -4.83 11.38
CA PHE A 151 -6.28 -4.50 12.19
C PHE A 151 -6.55 -3.22 13.00
N ASP A 152 -5.71 -2.93 14.00
CA ASP A 152 -5.73 -1.67 14.74
C ASP A 152 -4.81 -0.67 14.01
N PRO A 153 -5.37 0.37 13.35
CA PRO A 153 -4.57 1.30 12.55
C PRO A 153 -3.63 2.16 13.39
N GLU A 154 -4.00 2.49 14.62
CA GLU A 154 -3.15 3.29 15.51
C GLU A 154 -1.99 2.45 16.05
N ARG A 155 -2.25 1.21 16.45
CA ARG A 155 -1.23 0.29 16.94
C ARG A 155 -0.21 -0.01 15.84
N LEU A 156 -0.69 -0.33 14.64
CA LEU A 156 0.19 -0.58 13.49
C LEU A 156 0.94 0.70 13.08
N GLY A 157 0.28 1.86 13.09
CA GLY A 157 0.92 3.15 12.81
C GLY A 157 2.06 3.46 13.78
N ARG A 158 1.86 3.22 15.08
CA ARG A 158 2.94 3.36 16.09
C ARG A 158 4.08 2.38 15.84
N ALA A 159 3.77 1.12 15.49
CA ALA A 159 4.79 0.11 15.20
C ALA A 159 5.65 0.47 13.98
N LEU A 160 5.07 1.14 13.01
CA LEU A 160 5.72 1.65 11.80
C LEU A 160 6.36 3.03 11.98
N HIS A 161 6.20 3.67 13.15
CA HIS A 161 6.65 5.04 13.43
C HIS A 161 6.09 6.08 12.45
N LEU A 162 4.80 5.94 12.10
CA LEU A 162 4.12 6.88 11.20
C LEU A 162 3.94 8.26 11.84
N GLY A 163 4.06 9.29 11.03
CA GLY A 163 3.80 10.67 11.42
C GLY A 163 2.29 11.00 11.50
N PRO A 164 1.92 12.20 12.00
CA PRO A 164 0.52 12.59 12.19
C PRO A 164 -0.29 12.68 10.89
N ASP A 165 0.37 12.92 9.77
CA ASP A 165 -0.26 12.98 8.43
C ASP A 165 -0.25 11.64 7.69
N GLU A 166 0.19 10.56 8.33
CA GLU A 166 0.29 9.24 7.74
C GLU A 166 -0.70 8.29 8.40
N LYS A 167 -1.49 7.58 7.59
CA LYS A 167 -2.51 6.63 8.07
C LYS A 167 -2.44 5.32 7.32
N VAL A 168 -2.54 4.21 8.04
CA VAL A 168 -2.69 2.89 7.43
C VAL A 168 -4.07 2.77 6.82
N VAL A 169 -4.14 2.43 5.53
CA VAL A 169 -5.40 2.26 4.78
C VAL A 169 -5.78 0.79 4.71
N ALA A 170 -4.85 -0.08 4.36
CA ALA A 170 -5.08 -1.51 4.21
C ALA A 170 -3.80 -2.30 4.44
N VAL A 171 -3.94 -3.59 4.73
CA VAL A 171 -2.85 -4.56 4.80
C VAL A 171 -3.14 -5.71 3.86
N GLN A 172 -2.09 -6.36 3.33
CA GLN A 172 -2.24 -7.46 2.39
C GLN A 172 -1.15 -8.50 2.61
N SER A 173 -1.55 -9.70 3.03
CA SER A 173 -0.64 -10.84 3.18
C SER A 173 -0.22 -11.36 1.81
N LEU A 174 1.02 -11.79 1.69
CA LEU A 174 1.60 -12.32 0.46
C LEU A 174 2.46 -13.55 0.77
N GLY A 175 2.28 -14.63 0.02
CA GLY A 175 3.03 -15.88 0.20
C GLY A 175 2.82 -16.85 -0.95
N TYR A 176 3.58 -17.95 -0.97
CA TYR A 176 3.28 -19.05 -1.87
C TYR A 176 2.07 -19.83 -1.36
N ARG A 177 1.27 -20.33 -2.29
CA ARG A 177 0.19 -21.25 -1.96
C ARG A 177 0.80 -22.56 -1.45
N PRO A 178 0.34 -23.10 -0.30
CA PRO A 178 0.74 -24.44 0.10
C PRO A 178 0.41 -25.43 -1.02
N SER A 179 1.37 -26.27 -1.40
CA SER A 179 1.09 -27.36 -2.34
C SER A 179 0.05 -28.29 -1.70
N SER A 180 -1.11 -28.40 -2.31
CA SER A 180 -2.09 -29.39 -1.90
C SER A 180 -1.77 -30.72 -2.57
N ILE A 181 -2.09 -31.85 -1.90
CA ILE A 181 -1.95 -33.20 -2.45
C ILE A 181 -2.72 -33.32 -3.80
N PHE A 182 -3.72 -32.48 -4.02
CA PHE A 182 -4.54 -32.44 -5.23
C PHE A 182 -3.92 -31.69 -6.41
N ASP A 183 -2.85 -30.92 -6.21
CA ASP A 183 -2.17 -30.19 -7.29
C ASP A 183 -1.33 -31.13 -8.20
N HIS A 184 -1.14 -32.40 -7.79
CA HIS A 184 -0.42 -33.43 -8.54
C HIS A 184 -1.34 -34.37 -9.35
N ILE A 185 -2.67 -34.09 -9.37
CA ILE A 185 -3.69 -34.94 -10.02
C ILE A 185 -4.25 -34.26 -11.30
N ARG A 186 -3.48 -33.37 -11.91
CA ARG A 186 -3.84 -32.83 -13.24
C ARG A 186 -2.87 -33.28 -14.31
#